data_af33fe9f86e3234f73de294dd8d34054
#
_entry.id   af33fe9f86e3234f73de294dd8d34054
#
_cell.length_a   1.000
_cell.length_b   1.000
_cell.length_c   1.000
_cell.angle_alpha   90.00
_cell.angle_beta   90.00
_cell.angle_gamma   90.00
#
_symmetry.space_group_name_H-M   'P 1'
#
loop_
_entity.id
_entity.type
_entity.pdbx_description
1 polymer ?
#
loop_
_entity_poly.entity_id
_entity_poly.type
_entity_poly.pdbx_seq_one_letter_code
_entity_poly.pdbx_strand_id
1 'polypeptide(L)'
;MKNDNSTKQSNASKPMLANRLLKFRVYYELDNELRFWHVEFKQEEKRLSIPQVSTNGRILGVVQFTGFKDFDGNEIYEGDILEYVSYQRDENKRTEIVEFDEKCGGWYVNKQASTLADVLFQQHNEEWQMKQNYKPSQKHKVRIISTIFH
;
A
#
# COMPACT_ATOMS: atom_id res chain seq x y z
N MET A 1 17.22 48.18 -37.96
CA MET A 1 16.71 46.82 -37.96
C MET A 1 17.20 46.11 -36.70
N LYS A 2 16.35 45.93 -35.71
CA LYS A 2 16.67 45.20 -34.51
C LYS A 2 15.93 43.85 -34.59
N ASN A 3 16.70 42.78 -34.72
CA ASN A 3 16.15 41.42 -34.68
C ASN A 3 16.05 40.99 -33.22
N ASP A 4 14.85 41.01 -32.67
CA ASP A 4 14.54 40.40 -31.40
C ASP A 4 14.24 38.91 -31.64
N ASN A 5 15.26 38.08 -31.46
CA ASN A 5 15.10 36.62 -31.32
C ASN A 5 14.71 36.30 -29.87
N SER A 6 13.42 36.39 -29.58
CA SER A 6 12.90 35.85 -28.35
C SER A 6 12.80 34.32 -28.49
N THR A 7 13.78 33.62 -27.96
CA THR A 7 13.76 32.17 -27.84
C THR A 7 12.65 31.80 -26.85
N LYS A 8 11.51 31.35 -27.37
CA LYS A 8 10.48 30.69 -26.58
C LYS A 8 11.06 29.38 -26.05
N GLN A 9 11.49 29.41 -24.78
CA GLN A 9 11.71 28.18 -24.05
C GLN A 9 10.36 27.45 -23.96
N SER A 10 10.22 26.35 -24.68
CA SER A 10 9.12 25.42 -24.50
C SER A 10 9.25 24.82 -23.09
N ASN A 11 8.35 25.20 -22.20
CA ASN A 11 8.12 24.49 -20.95
C ASN A 11 7.59 23.09 -21.32
N ALA A 12 8.51 22.20 -21.66
CA ALA A 12 8.20 20.78 -21.69
C ALA A 12 7.82 20.40 -20.27
N SER A 13 6.54 20.18 -20.03
CA SER A 13 6.03 19.63 -18.78
C SER A 13 6.83 18.37 -18.49
N LYS A 14 7.59 18.37 -17.39
CA LYS A 14 8.23 17.16 -16.88
C LYS A 14 7.17 16.06 -16.88
N PRO A 15 7.45 14.88 -17.47
CA PRO A 15 6.49 13.80 -17.37
C PRO A 15 6.17 13.59 -15.91
N MET A 16 4.89 13.64 -15.57
CA MET A 16 4.38 13.27 -14.25
C MET A 16 4.52 11.76 -14.07
N LEU A 17 5.73 11.26 -14.21
CA LEU A 17 6.11 9.99 -13.62
C LEU A 17 6.10 10.24 -12.12
N ALA A 18 4.89 10.07 -11.64
CA ALA A 18 4.48 9.97 -10.27
C ALA A 18 5.66 10.02 -9.29
N ASN A 19 5.62 10.99 -8.40
CA ASN A 19 6.26 10.89 -7.09
C ASN A 19 5.67 9.69 -6.32
N ARG A 20 5.76 8.50 -6.90
CA ARG A 20 5.34 7.28 -6.24
C ARG A 20 6.38 7.01 -5.17
N LEU A 21 6.02 7.33 -3.96
CA LEU A 21 6.87 7.08 -2.81
C LEU A 21 7.08 5.57 -2.69
N LEU A 22 8.30 5.13 -2.99
CA LEU A 22 8.70 3.74 -2.77
C LEU A 22 9.09 3.60 -1.31
N LYS A 23 8.19 3.02 -0.54
CA LYS A 23 8.38 2.67 0.85
C LYS A 23 8.44 1.17 1.03
N PHE A 24 9.25 0.74 1.96
CA PHE A 24 9.36 -0.65 2.36
C PHE A 24 9.30 -0.75 3.87
N ARG A 25 8.82 -1.88 4.37
CA ARG A 25 8.90 -2.27 5.75
C ARG A 25 9.80 -3.49 5.85
N VAL A 26 10.83 -3.42 6.69
CA VAL A 26 11.75 -4.52 6.92
C VAL A 26 11.39 -5.14 8.25
N TYR A 27 10.95 -6.39 8.22
CA TYR A 27 10.69 -7.18 9.41
C TYR A 27 11.93 -7.93 9.85
N TYR A 28 12.23 -7.91 11.13
CA TYR A 28 13.35 -8.61 11.72
C TYR A 28 13.01 -9.12 13.11
N GLU A 29 13.67 -10.18 13.48
CA GLU A 29 13.62 -10.75 14.83
C GLU A 29 14.87 -10.34 15.59
N LEU A 30 14.70 -9.86 16.80
CA LEU A 30 15.79 -9.56 17.73
C LEU A 30 15.34 -9.98 19.14
N ASP A 31 16.13 -10.81 19.80
CA ASP A 31 15.85 -11.34 21.14
C ASP A 31 14.47 -12.03 21.25
N ASN A 32 14.10 -12.79 20.22
CA ASN A 32 12.80 -13.45 20.03
C ASN A 32 11.59 -12.48 19.97
N GLU A 33 11.83 -11.22 19.68
CA GLU A 33 10.77 -10.23 19.44
C GLU A 33 10.72 -9.85 17.96
N LEU A 34 9.51 -9.83 17.42
CA LEU A 34 9.26 -9.29 16.08
C LEU A 34 9.33 -7.76 16.13
N ARG A 35 10.14 -7.20 15.28
CA ARG A 35 10.29 -5.75 15.10
C ARG A 35 10.28 -5.40 13.64
N PHE A 36 10.08 -4.13 13.33
CA PHE A 36 10.20 -3.62 11.97
C PHE A 36 10.73 -2.18 11.95
N TRP A 37 11.28 -1.78 10.82
CA TRP A 37 11.55 -0.38 10.49
C TRP A 37 11.06 -0.05 9.09
N HIS A 38 10.82 1.23 8.84
CA HIS A 38 10.47 1.75 7.54
C HIS A 38 11.71 2.21 6.77
N VAL A 39 11.73 1.89 5.49
CA VAL A 39 12.77 2.35 4.57
C VAL A 39 12.08 3.05 3.41
N GLU A 40 12.50 4.26 3.11
CA GLU A 40 12.00 5.04 1.97
C GLU A 40 13.10 5.15 0.91
N PHE A 41 12.74 4.90 -0.34
CA PHE A 41 13.64 5.17 -1.44
C PHE A 41 13.58 6.66 -1.78
N LYS A 42 14.70 7.34 -1.57
CA LYS A 42 14.87 8.72 -1.98
C LYS A 42 15.53 8.76 -3.35
N GLN A 43 14.83 9.32 -4.33
CA GLN A 43 15.30 9.40 -5.71
C GLN A 43 16.66 10.11 -5.82
N GLU A 44 16.96 11.05 -4.93
CA GLU A 44 18.21 11.79 -4.88
C GLU A 44 19.39 10.92 -4.48
N GLU A 45 19.18 9.96 -3.61
CA GLU A 45 20.23 9.05 -3.10
C GLU A 45 20.51 7.87 -4.05
N LYS A 46 19.59 7.58 -4.98
CA LYS A 46 19.66 6.48 -5.98
C LYS A 46 19.97 5.10 -5.39
N ARG A 47 19.72 4.91 -4.11
CA ARG A 47 19.93 3.65 -3.40
C ARG A 47 18.96 3.48 -2.25
N LEU A 48 18.69 2.23 -1.92
CA LEU A 48 17.97 1.82 -0.73
C LEU A 48 18.98 1.36 0.30
N SER A 49 19.07 2.04 1.43
CA SER A 49 19.89 1.61 2.55
C SER A 49 19.03 0.81 3.53
N ILE A 50 19.30 -0.48 3.63
CA ILE A 50 18.70 -1.32 4.67
C ILE A 50 19.65 -1.28 5.88
N PRO A 51 19.18 -0.85 7.06
CA PRO A 51 20.00 -0.88 8.26
C PRO A 51 20.51 -2.29 8.56
N GLN A 52 21.74 -2.38 9.07
CA GLN A 52 22.26 -3.66 9.51
C GLN A 52 21.59 -4.07 10.82
N VAL A 53 21.08 -5.28 10.86
CA VAL A 53 20.63 -5.89 12.11
C VAL A 53 21.86 -6.28 12.93
N SER A 54 21.82 -6.08 14.24
CA SER A 54 22.89 -6.54 15.14
C SER A 54 23.14 -8.04 14.98
N THR A 55 24.30 -8.51 15.44
CA THR A 55 24.77 -9.90 15.27
C THR A 55 23.76 -10.97 15.72
N ASN A 56 22.84 -10.62 16.63
CA ASN A 56 21.80 -11.53 17.13
C ASN A 56 20.45 -11.35 16.43
N GLY A 57 20.37 -10.49 15.42
CA GLY A 57 19.12 -10.23 14.72
C GLY A 57 19.05 -10.95 13.38
N ARG A 58 17.84 -11.32 12.96
CA ARG A 58 17.57 -11.99 11.68
C ARG A 58 16.51 -11.21 10.89
N ILE A 59 16.83 -10.83 9.64
CA ILE A 59 15.83 -10.27 8.74
C ILE A 59 14.87 -11.40 8.32
N LEU A 60 13.59 -11.17 8.51
CA LEU A 60 12.50 -12.09 8.16
C LEU A 60 11.95 -11.78 6.76
N GLY A 61 11.83 -10.51 6.41
CA GLY A 61 11.33 -10.11 5.11
C GLY A 61 11.40 -8.61 4.87
N VAL A 62 11.33 -8.26 3.60
CA VAL A 62 11.23 -6.88 3.11
C VAL A 62 9.96 -6.79 2.28
N VAL A 63 9.01 -5.97 2.69
CA VAL A 63 7.71 -5.84 2.05
C VAL A 63 7.47 -4.42 1.56
N GLN A 64 6.76 -4.30 0.44
CA GLN A 64 6.52 -3.01 -0.19
C GLN A 64 5.22 -2.38 0.30
N PHE A 65 5.24 -1.05 0.45
CA PHE A 65 4.04 -0.25 0.64
C PHE A 65 3.15 -0.31 -0.61
N THR A 66 1.88 -0.61 -0.42
CA THR A 66 0.92 -0.75 -1.51
C THR A 66 0.49 0.57 -2.15
N GLY A 67 0.73 1.69 -1.47
CA GLY A 67 0.19 3.01 -1.83
C GLY A 67 -1.17 3.30 -1.17
N PHE A 68 -1.74 2.35 -0.45
CA PHE A 68 -3.04 2.46 0.20
C PHE A 68 -2.94 2.53 1.71
N LYS A 69 -4.02 3.03 2.32
CA LYS A 69 -4.20 3.06 3.77
C LYS A 69 -5.49 2.36 4.16
N ASP A 70 -5.52 1.79 5.34
CA ASP A 70 -6.73 1.23 5.93
C ASP A 70 -7.70 2.34 6.40
N PHE A 71 -8.81 1.93 6.98
CA PHE A 71 -9.83 2.89 7.46
C PHE A 71 -9.31 3.81 8.57
N ASP A 72 -8.39 3.35 9.39
CA ASP A 72 -7.81 4.12 10.49
C ASP A 72 -6.60 4.97 10.05
N GLY A 73 -6.25 4.94 8.77
CA GLY A 73 -5.16 5.71 8.18
C GLY A 73 -3.78 5.03 8.25
N ASN A 74 -3.73 3.76 8.66
CA ASN A 74 -2.49 2.99 8.68
C ASN A 74 -2.09 2.58 7.26
N GLU A 75 -0.81 2.68 6.96
CA GLU A 75 -0.25 2.28 5.67
C GLU A 75 -0.30 0.76 5.49
N ILE A 76 -0.86 0.29 4.37
CA ILE A 76 -0.99 -1.13 4.04
C ILE A 76 0.24 -1.58 3.27
N TYR A 77 0.87 -2.65 3.74
CA TYR A 77 2.03 -3.27 3.11
C TYR A 77 1.69 -4.68 2.61
N GLU A 78 2.48 -5.17 1.67
CA GLU A 78 2.45 -6.57 1.28
C GLU A 78 2.58 -7.48 2.50
N GLY A 79 1.80 -8.56 2.55
CA GLY A 79 1.78 -9.47 3.69
C GLY A 79 0.99 -8.99 4.91
N ASP A 80 0.41 -7.78 4.88
CA ASP A 80 -0.54 -7.37 5.92
C ASP A 80 -1.82 -8.21 5.80
N ILE A 81 -2.40 -8.54 6.93
CA ILE A 81 -3.67 -9.27 7.03
C ILE A 81 -4.77 -8.27 7.32
N LEU A 82 -5.72 -8.17 6.39
CA LEU A 82 -6.85 -7.26 6.48
C LEU A 82 -8.09 -7.99 6.96
N GLU A 83 -8.85 -7.33 7.83
CA GLU A 83 -10.22 -7.72 8.19
C GLU A 83 -11.20 -6.74 7.53
N TYR A 84 -12.23 -7.27 6.86
CA TYR A 84 -13.32 -6.49 6.28
C TYR A 84 -14.57 -7.35 6.08
N VAL A 85 -15.68 -6.70 5.72
CA VAL A 85 -16.92 -7.40 5.36
C VAL A 85 -17.18 -7.22 3.87
N SER A 86 -17.34 -8.32 3.14
CA SER A 86 -17.63 -8.25 1.70
C SER A 86 -19.04 -7.75 1.44
N TYR A 87 -19.16 -6.76 0.55
CA TYR A 87 -20.44 -6.23 0.10
C TYR A 87 -21.35 -7.28 -0.57
N GLN A 88 -20.76 -8.22 -1.30
CA GLN A 88 -21.51 -9.13 -2.17
C GLN A 88 -22.03 -10.40 -1.51
N ARG A 89 -21.63 -10.69 -0.29
CA ARG A 89 -21.93 -11.97 0.35
C ARG A 89 -22.10 -11.77 1.84
N ASP A 90 -23.34 -11.78 2.28
CA ASP A 90 -23.65 -11.90 3.70
C ASP A 90 -22.67 -11.14 4.64
N GLU A 91 -23.10 -10.61 5.71
CA GLU A 91 -22.34 -9.78 6.66
C GLU A 91 -21.13 -10.48 7.33
N ASN A 92 -20.56 -11.51 6.67
CA ASN A 92 -19.47 -12.27 7.21
C ASN A 92 -18.15 -11.53 7.09
N LYS A 93 -17.44 -11.45 8.19
CA LYS A 93 -16.07 -10.94 8.23
C LYS A 93 -15.15 -11.84 7.40
N ARG A 94 -14.29 -11.18 6.66
CA ARG A 94 -13.21 -11.82 5.88
C ARG A 94 -11.88 -11.38 6.45
N THR A 95 -10.97 -12.31 6.41
CA THR A 95 -9.58 -12.09 6.80
C THR A 95 -8.73 -12.55 5.64
N GLU A 96 -8.03 -11.62 5.00
CA GLU A 96 -7.33 -11.85 3.75
C GLU A 96 -5.94 -11.22 3.78
N ILE A 97 -4.99 -11.86 3.12
CA ILE A 97 -3.61 -11.40 2.99
C ILE A 97 -3.48 -10.48 1.77
N VAL A 98 -2.73 -9.40 1.91
CA VAL A 98 -2.36 -8.52 0.81
C VAL A 98 -1.18 -9.10 0.06
N GLU A 99 -1.35 -9.38 -1.23
CA GLU A 99 -0.34 -9.98 -2.11
C GLU A 99 -0.18 -9.17 -3.40
N PHE A 100 1.02 -9.16 -3.96
CA PHE A 100 1.26 -8.61 -5.29
C PHE A 100 1.11 -9.70 -6.34
N ASP A 101 0.27 -9.47 -7.35
CA ASP A 101 0.16 -10.36 -8.50
C ASP A 101 1.02 -9.83 -9.65
N GLU A 102 2.10 -10.53 -9.94
CA GLU A 102 3.05 -10.18 -11.01
C GLU A 102 2.41 -10.23 -12.40
N LYS A 103 1.42 -11.09 -12.62
CA LYS A 103 0.76 -11.25 -13.92
C LYS A 103 -0.15 -10.07 -14.27
N CYS A 104 -0.83 -9.54 -13.26
CA CYS A 104 -1.74 -8.42 -13.40
C CYS A 104 -1.11 -7.09 -13.00
N GLY A 105 0.05 -7.11 -12.35
CA GLY A 105 0.79 -5.91 -11.94
C GLY A 105 0.07 -5.11 -10.86
N GLY A 106 -0.62 -5.77 -9.91
CA GLY A 106 -1.43 -5.08 -8.92
C GLY A 106 -1.47 -5.76 -7.55
N TRP A 107 -2.00 -5.03 -6.57
CA TRP A 107 -2.24 -5.52 -5.22
C TRP A 107 -3.60 -6.20 -5.14
N TYR A 108 -3.63 -7.39 -4.61
CA TYR A 108 -4.82 -8.21 -4.46
C TYR A 108 -5.03 -8.63 -3.01
N VAL A 109 -6.29 -8.90 -2.71
CA VAL A 109 -6.72 -9.62 -1.52
C VAL A 109 -7.45 -10.88 -2.00
N ASN A 110 -7.36 -11.97 -1.24
CA ASN A 110 -8.03 -13.23 -1.60
C ASN A 110 -7.58 -13.80 -2.97
N LYS A 111 -6.28 -14.02 -3.14
CA LYS A 111 -5.71 -14.79 -4.27
C LYS A 111 -6.39 -14.51 -5.62
N GLN A 112 -6.47 -13.24 -6.01
CA GLN A 112 -6.98 -12.77 -7.31
C GLN A 112 -8.49 -12.53 -7.41
N ALA A 113 -9.27 -12.74 -6.35
CA ALA A 113 -10.73 -12.51 -6.44
C ALA A 113 -11.10 -11.01 -6.42
N SER A 114 -10.29 -10.16 -5.77
CA SER A 114 -10.55 -8.73 -5.69
C SER A 114 -9.25 -7.94 -5.58
N THR A 115 -9.16 -6.83 -6.29
CA THR A 115 -8.06 -5.90 -6.09
C THR A 115 -8.19 -5.20 -4.75
N LEU A 116 -7.06 -4.86 -4.14
CA LEU A 116 -7.06 -4.07 -2.91
C LEU A 116 -7.77 -2.72 -3.11
N ALA A 117 -7.57 -2.09 -4.27
CA ALA A 117 -8.24 -0.83 -4.63
C ALA A 117 -9.76 -0.97 -4.63
N ASP A 118 -10.31 -2.04 -5.23
CA ASP A 118 -11.76 -2.27 -5.27
C ASP A 118 -12.34 -2.49 -3.87
N VAL A 119 -11.67 -3.28 -3.05
CA VAL A 119 -12.12 -3.53 -1.67
C VAL A 119 -12.16 -2.24 -0.86
N LEU A 120 -11.11 -1.42 -0.92
CA LEU A 120 -11.04 -0.15 -0.23
C LEU A 120 -12.09 0.84 -0.76
N PHE A 121 -12.26 0.91 -2.08
CA PHE A 121 -13.28 1.76 -2.70
C PHE A 121 -14.68 1.40 -2.20
N GLN A 122 -15.06 0.13 -2.25
CA GLN A 122 -16.36 -0.35 -1.81
C GLN A 122 -16.63 -0.07 -0.33
N GLN A 123 -15.60 -0.20 0.50
CA GLN A 123 -15.73 -0.05 1.95
C GLN A 123 -15.66 1.40 2.44
N HIS A 124 -15.05 2.31 1.67
CA HIS A 124 -14.79 3.67 2.11
C HIS A 124 -15.52 4.74 1.29
N ASN A 125 -16.11 4.41 0.15
CA ASN A 125 -16.81 5.35 -0.70
C ASN A 125 -18.30 5.42 -0.35
N GLU A 126 -18.69 6.43 0.42
CA GLU A 126 -20.08 6.61 0.89
C GLU A 126 -21.07 6.85 -0.25
N GLU A 127 -20.69 7.61 -1.29
CA GLU A 127 -21.57 7.88 -2.43
C GLU A 127 -21.91 6.60 -3.19
N TRP A 128 -20.90 5.76 -3.46
CA TRP A 128 -21.09 4.47 -4.08
C TRP A 128 -21.98 3.55 -3.23
N GLN A 129 -21.74 3.51 -1.91
CA GLN A 129 -22.51 2.71 -0.96
C GLN A 129 -23.99 3.14 -0.95
N MET A 130 -24.26 4.45 -0.97
CA MET A 130 -25.63 4.97 -1.04
C MET A 130 -26.33 4.54 -2.33
N LYS A 131 -25.66 4.59 -3.48
CA LYS A 131 -26.21 4.13 -4.76
C LYS A 131 -26.53 2.62 -4.76
N GLN A 132 -25.78 1.83 -4.00
CA GLN A 132 -26.01 0.40 -3.84
C GLN A 132 -26.98 0.06 -2.69
N ASN A 133 -27.56 1.07 -2.04
CA ASN A 133 -28.38 0.93 -0.83
C ASN A 133 -27.66 0.15 0.30
N TYR A 134 -26.35 0.36 0.40
CA TYR A 134 -25.47 -0.31 1.34
C TYR A 134 -24.88 0.69 2.34
N LYS A 135 -25.00 0.40 3.63
CA LYS A 135 -24.41 1.20 4.71
C LYS A 135 -23.61 0.31 5.65
N PRO A 136 -22.32 0.06 5.36
CA PRO A 136 -21.50 -0.69 6.29
C PRO A 136 -21.36 0.08 7.60
N SER A 137 -21.49 -0.62 8.71
CA SER A 137 -21.13 -0.02 10.00
C SER A 137 -19.63 0.23 10.06
N GLN A 138 -19.16 1.13 10.93
CA GLN A 138 -17.74 1.44 11.07
C GLN A 138 -16.88 0.21 11.41
N LYS A 139 -17.45 -0.77 12.12
CA LYS A 139 -16.78 -2.03 12.44
C LYS A 139 -16.55 -2.94 11.23
N HIS A 140 -17.20 -2.65 10.09
CA HIS A 140 -17.06 -3.41 8.84
C HIS A 140 -16.02 -2.81 7.88
N LYS A 141 -15.39 -1.69 8.25
CA LYS A 141 -14.36 -1.05 7.44
C LYS A 141 -13.08 -1.88 7.41
N VAL A 142 -12.34 -1.75 6.31
CA VAL A 142 -11.07 -2.46 6.13
C VAL A 142 -10.05 -2.01 7.16
N ARG A 143 -9.49 -2.93 7.92
CA ARG A 143 -8.43 -2.67 8.91
C ARG A 143 -7.34 -3.73 8.85
N ILE A 144 -6.13 -3.29 9.10
CA ILE A 144 -5.01 -4.19 9.34
C ILE A 144 -5.18 -4.79 10.73
N ILE A 145 -5.16 -6.10 10.83
CA ILE A 145 -5.25 -6.82 12.11
C ILE A 145 -3.95 -7.54 12.46
N SER A 146 -3.10 -7.81 11.49
CA SER A 146 -1.86 -8.57 11.66
C SER A 146 -0.98 -8.52 10.41
N THR A 147 0.09 -9.30 10.42
CA THR A 147 0.99 -9.53 9.29
C THR A 147 1.43 -10.99 9.23
N ILE A 148 1.90 -11.46 8.07
CA ILE A 148 2.39 -12.84 7.88
C ILE A 148 3.69 -13.17 8.65
N PHE A 149 4.33 -12.18 9.27
CA PHE A 149 5.61 -12.34 9.99
C PHE A 149 5.46 -12.65 11.48
N HIS A 150 4.32 -13.10 11.92
CA HIS A 150 4.08 -13.54 13.31
C HIS A 150 4.77 -14.85 13.63
#